data_f94b0af00c9ae359a293a6e0d3ef5c6b
#
_entry.id   f94b0af00c9ae359a293a6e0d3ef5c6b
#
_cell.length_a   1.000
_cell.length_b   1.000
_cell.length_c   1.000
_cell.angle_alpha   90.00
_cell.angle_beta   90.00
_cell.angle_gamma   90.00
#
_symmetry.space_group_name_H-M   'P 1'
#
loop_
_entity.id
_entity.type
_entity.pdbx_description
1 polymer ?
#
loop_
_entity_poly.entity_id
_entity_poly.type
_entity_poly.pdbx_seq_one_letter_code
_entity_poly.pdbx_strand_id
1 'polypeptide(L)'
;MCIRDRVDLLPRYHDVQEGEITIDGTSIKDVRISALRTLIGNVNQEAILFNDSFFNNIAFGVENATMEQVIEAAKIANAHDFIMEKEDGYNTNIGDRGSKLSGGQRQRISIARAILKNPPILILDEATSALDTESERLVQEALERLMKTRTTIAIAHRLSTIKNADEICVLYEGEIVERGKHEELLALNGYYKRLNDMQSL
;
A
#
# COMPACT_ATOMS: atom_id res chain seq x y z
N MET A 1 3.83 -15.12 15.06
CA MET A 1 2.99 -14.62 13.95
C MET A 1 3.52 -13.27 13.53
N CYS A 2 3.87 -13.12 12.25
CA CYS A 2 4.40 -11.87 11.68
C CYS A 2 3.27 -10.83 11.57
N ILE A 3 3.58 -9.54 11.47
CA ILE A 3 2.59 -8.47 11.22
C ILE A 3 1.84 -8.74 9.90
N ARG A 4 2.56 -9.16 8.86
CA ARG A 4 1.97 -9.53 7.55
C ARG A 4 0.92 -10.62 7.68
N ASP A 5 1.18 -11.67 8.46
CA ASP A 5 0.24 -12.78 8.66
C ASP A 5 -1.12 -12.29 9.18
N ARG A 6 -1.12 -11.22 10.03
CA ARG A 6 -2.37 -10.61 10.51
C ARG A 6 -3.13 -9.86 9.43
N VAL A 7 -2.40 -9.09 8.64
CA VAL A 7 -3.01 -8.28 7.57
C VAL A 7 -3.55 -9.18 6.46
N ASP A 8 -2.91 -10.32 6.21
CA ASP A 8 -3.34 -11.34 5.25
C ASP A 8 -4.65 -12.05 5.63
N LEU A 9 -5.10 -11.91 6.88
CA LEU A 9 -6.42 -12.38 7.30
C LEU A 9 -7.57 -11.52 6.72
N LEU A 10 -7.34 -10.24 6.43
CA LEU A 10 -8.37 -9.35 5.91
C LEU A 10 -8.88 -9.77 4.51
N PRO A 11 -8.01 -10.05 3.51
CA PRO A 11 -8.44 -10.56 2.22
C PRO A 11 -8.79 -12.07 2.23
N ARG A 12 -8.82 -12.69 3.43
CA ARG A 12 -9.05 -14.12 3.62
C ARG A 12 -8.10 -14.99 2.81
N TYR A 13 -6.78 -14.73 2.91
CA TYR A 13 -5.78 -15.71 2.48
C TYR A 13 -5.70 -16.86 3.48
N HIS A 14 -6.06 -16.59 4.74
CA HIS A 14 -6.25 -17.57 5.82
C HIS A 14 -7.49 -17.20 6.64
N ASP A 15 -8.18 -18.19 7.16
CA ASP A 15 -9.30 -17.97 8.07
C ASP A 15 -8.83 -17.91 9.54
N VAL A 16 -9.46 -17.07 10.34
CA VAL A 16 -9.22 -17.02 11.79
C VAL A 16 -9.79 -18.29 12.44
N GLN A 17 -9.05 -18.86 13.39
CA GLN A 17 -9.44 -20.06 14.14
C GLN A 17 -10.43 -19.71 15.26
N GLU A 18 -10.19 -18.58 15.95
CA GLU A 18 -11.04 -18.07 17.01
C GLU A 18 -11.34 -16.60 16.78
N GLY A 19 -12.49 -16.13 17.24
CA GLY A 19 -12.96 -14.77 17.00
C GLY A 19 -13.46 -14.55 15.57
N GLU A 20 -13.68 -13.30 15.20
CA GLU A 20 -14.13 -12.90 13.87
C GLU A 20 -13.50 -11.59 13.42
N ILE A 21 -13.52 -11.38 12.11
CA ILE A 21 -13.17 -10.10 11.48
C ILE A 21 -14.42 -9.60 10.77
N THR A 22 -14.80 -8.35 11.03
CA THR A 22 -15.96 -7.71 10.40
C THR A 22 -15.55 -6.46 9.62
N ILE A 23 -16.27 -6.18 8.53
CA ILE A 23 -16.23 -4.92 7.80
C ILE A 23 -17.62 -4.32 7.87
N ASP A 24 -17.75 -3.13 8.45
CA ASP A 24 -19.03 -2.45 8.70
C ASP A 24 -20.07 -3.37 9.37
N GLY A 25 -19.64 -4.16 10.37
CA GLY A 25 -20.48 -5.09 11.11
C GLY A 25 -20.82 -6.41 10.41
N THR A 26 -20.37 -6.60 9.17
CA THR A 26 -20.57 -7.86 8.43
C THR A 26 -19.33 -8.74 8.52
N SER A 27 -19.49 -10.01 8.96
CA SER A 27 -18.39 -10.96 9.02
C SER A 27 -17.81 -11.22 7.63
N ILE A 28 -16.47 -11.16 7.50
CA ILE A 28 -15.81 -11.47 6.23
C ILE A 28 -16.03 -12.92 5.79
N LYS A 29 -16.43 -13.82 6.71
CA LYS A 29 -16.76 -15.22 6.40
C LYS A 29 -18.09 -15.35 5.65
N ASP A 30 -19.00 -14.39 5.83
CA ASP A 30 -20.34 -14.40 5.22
C ASP A 30 -20.38 -13.75 3.84
N VAL A 31 -19.24 -13.18 3.41
CA VAL A 31 -19.10 -12.50 2.11
C VAL A 31 -18.37 -13.40 1.11
N ARG A 32 -18.76 -13.34 -0.17
CA ARG A 32 -18.01 -14.01 -1.24
C ARG A 32 -16.57 -13.45 -1.28
N ILE A 33 -15.58 -14.33 -1.36
CA ILE A 33 -14.16 -13.94 -1.38
C ILE A 33 -13.85 -12.94 -2.51
N SER A 34 -14.46 -13.12 -3.70
CA SER A 34 -14.27 -12.19 -4.81
C SER A 34 -14.79 -10.79 -4.48
N ALA A 35 -15.97 -10.68 -3.87
CA ALA A 35 -16.55 -9.40 -3.46
C ALA A 35 -15.73 -8.76 -2.33
N LEU A 36 -15.28 -9.53 -1.33
CA LEU A 36 -14.38 -9.05 -0.28
C LEU A 36 -13.08 -8.45 -0.85
N ARG A 37 -12.42 -9.17 -1.76
CA ARG A 37 -11.15 -8.74 -2.37
C ARG A 37 -11.30 -7.55 -3.32
N THR A 38 -12.51 -7.29 -3.82
CA THR A 38 -12.79 -6.07 -4.59
C THR A 38 -12.73 -4.83 -3.69
N LEU A 39 -13.13 -4.95 -2.43
CA LEU A 39 -13.08 -3.86 -1.45
C LEU A 39 -11.65 -3.53 -0.98
N ILE A 40 -10.69 -4.43 -1.21
CA ILE A 40 -9.34 -4.31 -0.66
C ILE A 40 -8.34 -4.06 -1.80
N GLY A 41 -7.50 -3.06 -1.63
CA GLY A 41 -6.34 -2.78 -2.47
C GLY A 41 -5.05 -2.97 -1.69
N ASN A 42 -4.06 -3.60 -2.33
CA ASN A 42 -2.75 -3.81 -1.72
C ASN A 42 -1.68 -3.03 -2.47
N VAL A 43 -0.82 -2.35 -1.73
CA VAL A 43 0.46 -1.83 -2.22
C VAL A 43 1.55 -2.56 -1.45
N ASN A 44 2.19 -3.52 -2.11
CA ASN A 44 3.21 -4.38 -1.50
C ASN A 44 4.58 -3.71 -1.50
N GLN A 45 5.47 -4.18 -0.63
CA GLN A 45 6.88 -3.78 -0.54
C GLN A 45 7.58 -3.90 -1.91
N GLU A 46 7.43 -5.05 -2.56
CA GLU A 46 7.86 -5.26 -3.93
C GLU A 46 6.68 -5.11 -4.87
N ALA A 47 6.77 -4.15 -5.79
CA ALA A 47 5.73 -3.93 -6.80
C ALA A 47 5.69 -5.13 -7.77
N ILE A 48 4.58 -5.86 -7.76
CA ILE A 48 4.35 -6.97 -8.70
C ILE A 48 3.87 -6.38 -10.03
N LEU A 49 4.76 -6.38 -11.02
CA LEU A 49 4.50 -5.90 -12.37
C LEU A 49 4.62 -7.04 -13.37
N PHE A 50 3.85 -6.94 -14.46
CA PHE A 50 3.80 -7.93 -15.52
C PHE A 50 4.62 -7.49 -16.73
N ASN A 51 5.11 -8.44 -17.52
CA ASN A 51 5.76 -8.18 -18.78
C ASN A 51 4.74 -7.69 -19.83
N ASP A 52 4.33 -6.44 -19.68
CA ASP A 52 3.30 -5.80 -20.47
C ASP A 52 3.53 -4.28 -20.53
N SER A 53 2.64 -3.54 -21.17
CA SER A 53 2.68 -2.08 -21.26
C SER A 53 2.44 -1.40 -19.91
N PHE A 54 2.80 -0.11 -19.80
CA PHE A 54 2.40 0.71 -18.65
C PHE A 54 0.88 0.73 -18.48
N PHE A 55 0.15 0.90 -19.59
CA PHE A 55 -1.31 0.90 -19.57
C PHE A 55 -1.87 -0.36 -18.91
N ASN A 56 -1.50 -1.53 -19.40
CA ASN A 56 -2.00 -2.81 -18.89
C ASN A 56 -1.58 -3.08 -17.43
N ASN A 57 -0.39 -2.63 -17.04
CA ASN A 57 0.06 -2.73 -15.65
C ASN A 57 -0.75 -1.84 -14.71
N ILE A 58 -1.11 -0.62 -15.11
CA ILE A 58 -1.93 0.28 -14.30
C ILE A 58 -3.39 -0.16 -14.29
N ALA A 59 -3.93 -0.56 -15.46
CA ALA A 59 -5.31 -1.00 -15.63
C ALA A 59 -5.61 -2.37 -15.03
N PHE A 60 -4.58 -3.10 -14.57
CA PHE A 60 -4.74 -4.45 -14.06
C PHE A 60 -5.79 -4.56 -12.94
N GLY A 61 -6.80 -5.40 -13.16
CA GLY A 61 -7.90 -5.62 -12.21
C GLY A 61 -9.04 -4.60 -12.31
N VAL A 62 -9.03 -3.74 -13.33
CA VAL A 62 -10.13 -2.82 -13.65
C VAL A 62 -10.63 -3.13 -15.06
N GLU A 63 -11.88 -3.60 -15.18
CA GLU A 63 -12.48 -3.87 -16.47
C GLU A 63 -12.81 -2.56 -17.19
N ASN A 64 -12.55 -2.52 -18.51
CA ASN A 64 -12.84 -1.38 -19.39
C ASN A 64 -12.22 -0.04 -18.94
N ALA A 65 -11.03 -0.07 -18.32
CA ALA A 65 -10.31 1.15 -17.99
C ALA A 65 -10.00 1.95 -19.25
N THR A 66 -10.33 3.24 -19.25
CA THR A 66 -10.00 4.14 -20.38
C THR A 66 -8.59 4.71 -20.23
N MET A 67 -8.01 5.19 -21.35
CA MET A 67 -6.71 5.83 -21.34
C MET A 67 -6.69 7.07 -20.42
N GLU A 68 -7.77 7.84 -20.42
CA GLU A 68 -7.92 9.03 -19.59
C GLU A 68 -7.87 8.69 -18.10
N GLN A 69 -8.56 7.63 -17.67
CA GLN A 69 -8.55 7.16 -16.29
C GLN A 69 -7.16 6.68 -15.87
N VAL A 70 -6.46 5.97 -16.75
CA VAL A 70 -5.09 5.50 -16.50
C VAL A 70 -4.12 6.68 -16.39
N ILE A 71 -4.25 7.69 -17.27
CA ILE A 71 -3.44 8.92 -17.23
C ILE A 71 -3.66 9.67 -15.91
N GLU A 72 -4.91 9.86 -15.48
CA GLU A 72 -5.22 10.56 -14.23
C GLU A 72 -4.66 9.79 -13.01
N ALA A 73 -4.80 8.47 -12.96
CA ALA A 73 -4.21 7.66 -11.92
C ALA A 73 -2.68 7.77 -11.89
N ALA A 74 -2.04 7.77 -13.06
CA ALA A 74 -0.59 7.93 -13.19
C ALA A 74 -0.12 9.33 -12.76
N LYS A 75 -0.87 10.39 -13.05
CA LYS A 75 -0.56 11.76 -12.57
C LYS A 75 -0.61 11.85 -11.05
N ILE A 76 -1.67 11.32 -10.43
CA ILE A 76 -1.81 11.28 -8.96
C ILE A 76 -0.66 10.51 -8.31
N ALA A 77 -0.20 9.43 -8.96
CA ALA A 77 0.91 8.60 -8.51
C ALA A 77 2.31 9.18 -8.84
N ASN A 78 2.41 10.38 -9.39
CA ASN A 78 3.66 10.98 -9.90
C ASN A 78 4.38 10.07 -10.93
N ALA A 79 3.62 9.32 -11.74
CA ALA A 79 4.15 8.38 -12.72
C ALA A 79 4.08 8.90 -14.16
N HIS A 80 3.21 9.87 -14.44
CA HIS A 80 2.93 10.34 -15.80
C HIS A 80 4.18 10.81 -16.55
N ASP A 81 5.01 11.64 -15.92
CA ASP A 81 6.12 12.30 -16.58
C ASP A 81 7.15 11.29 -17.11
N PHE A 82 7.61 10.34 -16.27
CA PHE A 82 8.57 9.34 -16.72
C PHE A 82 7.99 8.33 -17.74
N ILE A 83 6.65 8.14 -17.75
CA ILE A 83 5.98 7.34 -18.78
C ILE A 83 6.05 8.07 -20.12
N MET A 84 5.79 9.38 -20.13
CA MET A 84 5.83 10.21 -21.34
C MET A 84 7.22 10.44 -21.90
N GLU A 85 8.29 10.20 -21.14
CA GLU A 85 9.67 10.15 -21.62
C GLU A 85 9.97 8.93 -22.52
N LYS A 86 9.09 7.92 -22.53
CA LYS A 86 9.26 6.73 -23.36
C LYS A 86 8.66 6.94 -24.74
N GLU A 87 9.32 6.38 -25.76
CA GLU A 87 8.96 6.54 -27.18
C GLU A 87 7.48 6.22 -27.45
N ASP A 88 6.96 5.10 -26.87
CA ASP A 88 5.56 4.66 -27.04
C ASP A 88 4.66 5.09 -25.85
N GLY A 89 5.14 5.96 -24.94
CA GLY A 89 4.40 6.43 -23.79
C GLY A 89 3.77 5.27 -22.99
N TYR A 90 2.47 5.33 -22.77
CA TYR A 90 1.72 4.30 -22.04
C TYR A 90 1.71 2.91 -22.69
N ASN A 91 2.00 2.81 -23.99
CA ASN A 91 2.08 1.52 -24.70
C ASN A 91 3.46 0.86 -24.60
N THR A 92 4.44 1.53 -24.01
CA THR A 92 5.78 0.97 -23.81
C THR A 92 5.74 -0.25 -22.91
N ASN A 93 6.32 -1.36 -23.39
CA ASN A 93 6.51 -2.57 -22.60
C ASN A 93 7.62 -2.39 -21.57
N ILE A 94 7.30 -2.63 -20.28
CA ILE A 94 8.19 -2.40 -19.13
C ILE A 94 9.14 -3.56 -18.82
N GLY A 95 9.06 -4.65 -19.56
CA GLY A 95 9.87 -5.86 -19.38
C GLY A 95 9.37 -6.75 -18.25
N ASP A 96 10.04 -7.89 -18.09
CA ASP A 96 9.69 -8.85 -17.05
C ASP A 96 9.86 -8.20 -15.66
N ARG A 97 8.81 -8.26 -14.83
CA ARG A 97 8.73 -7.63 -13.49
C ARG A 97 9.13 -6.16 -13.47
N GLY A 98 8.95 -5.45 -14.60
CA GLY A 98 9.36 -4.04 -14.71
C GLY A 98 10.88 -3.84 -14.68
N SER A 99 11.66 -4.76 -15.26
CA SER A 99 13.14 -4.74 -15.28
C SER A 99 13.74 -3.48 -15.90
N LYS A 100 12.97 -2.79 -16.74
CA LYS A 100 13.39 -1.53 -17.37
C LYS A 100 13.14 -0.28 -16.50
N LEU A 101 12.64 -0.45 -15.27
CA LEU A 101 12.24 0.61 -14.37
C LEU A 101 13.09 0.64 -13.10
N SER A 102 13.29 1.83 -12.53
CA SER A 102 13.86 1.97 -11.18
C SER A 102 12.89 1.44 -10.12
N GLY A 103 13.37 1.20 -8.89
CA GLY A 103 12.54 0.78 -7.77
C GLY A 103 11.38 1.75 -7.50
N GLY A 104 11.66 3.06 -7.48
CA GLY A 104 10.66 4.10 -7.27
C GLY A 104 9.66 4.20 -8.43
N GLN A 105 10.09 3.98 -9.68
CA GLN A 105 9.18 3.93 -10.83
C GLN A 105 8.23 2.74 -10.74
N ARG A 106 8.74 1.54 -10.40
CA ARG A 106 7.89 0.35 -10.19
C ARG A 106 6.85 0.60 -9.10
N GLN A 107 7.27 1.19 -7.98
CA GLN A 107 6.37 1.49 -6.87
C GLN A 107 5.26 2.47 -7.27
N ARG A 108 5.59 3.54 -8.01
CA ARG A 108 4.61 4.51 -8.51
C ARG A 108 3.60 3.90 -9.49
N ILE A 109 4.01 2.92 -10.30
CA ILE A 109 3.05 2.15 -11.14
C ILE A 109 2.11 1.31 -10.28
N SER A 110 2.62 0.66 -9.23
CA SER A 110 1.78 -0.10 -8.28
C SER A 110 0.77 0.81 -7.55
N ILE A 111 1.20 2.01 -7.17
CA ILE A 111 0.31 3.03 -6.57
C ILE A 111 -0.73 3.52 -7.58
N ALA A 112 -0.35 3.80 -8.84
CA ALA A 112 -1.29 4.18 -9.90
C ALA A 112 -2.38 3.11 -10.11
N ARG A 113 -2.01 1.82 -10.10
CA ARG A 113 -2.93 0.69 -10.12
C ARG A 113 -3.93 0.74 -8.95
N ALA A 114 -3.44 0.99 -7.73
CA ALA A 114 -4.29 1.09 -6.54
C ALA A 114 -5.22 2.32 -6.60
N ILE A 115 -4.75 3.44 -7.14
CA ILE A 115 -5.57 4.65 -7.36
C ILE A 115 -6.68 4.36 -8.35
N LEU A 116 -6.37 3.74 -9.50
CA LEU A 116 -7.34 3.41 -10.54
C LEU A 116 -8.41 2.44 -10.04
N LYS A 117 -8.00 1.39 -9.31
CA LYS A 117 -8.92 0.42 -8.70
C LYS A 117 -9.85 1.08 -7.66
N ASN A 118 -9.40 2.13 -6.99
CA ASN A 118 -10.15 2.94 -6.02
C ASN A 118 -10.86 2.12 -4.90
N PRO A 119 -10.19 1.22 -4.20
CA PRO A 119 -10.79 0.40 -3.17
C PRO A 119 -11.06 1.21 -1.90
N PRO A 120 -12.13 0.94 -1.12
CA PRO A 120 -12.42 1.62 0.15
C PRO A 120 -11.42 1.25 1.27
N ILE A 121 -10.80 0.09 1.21
CA ILE A 121 -9.81 -0.39 2.18
C ILE A 121 -8.47 -0.56 1.47
N LEU A 122 -7.41 -0.02 2.08
CA LEU A 122 -6.07 -0.07 1.55
C LEU A 122 -5.12 -0.75 2.54
N ILE A 123 -4.32 -1.68 2.04
CA ILE A 123 -3.24 -2.32 2.77
C ILE A 123 -1.93 -1.84 2.17
N LEU A 124 -1.08 -1.23 2.98
CA LEU A 124 0.25 -0.76 2.60
C LEU A 124 1.31 -1.59 3.34
N ASP A 125 2.15 -2.30 2.60
CA ASP A 125 3.27 -3.04 3.16
C ASP A 125 4.58 -2.37 2.72
N GLU A 126 5.20 -1.61 3.61
CA GLU A 126 6.54 -1.00 3.48
C GLU A 126 6.86 -0.37 2.10
N ALA A 127 5.95 0.44 1.58
CA ALA A 127 6.00 0.93 0.21
C ALA A 127 7.21 1.86 -0.14
N THR A 128 8.11 2.18 0.80
CA THR A 128 9.20 3.15 0.60
C THR A 128 10.61 2.61 0.91
N SER A 129 10.77 1.31 1.19
CA SER A 129 12.09 0.74 1.50
C SER A 129 13.02 0.73 0.28
N ALA A 130 14.30 1.04 0.51
CA ALA A 130 15.38 0.98 -0.49
C ALA A 130 15.23 1.90 -1.71
N LEU A 131 14.55 3.05 -1.57
CA LEU A 131 14.47 4.08 -2.60
C LEU A 131 15.51 5.19 -2.34
N ASP A 132 15.95 5.85 -3.41
CA ASP A 132 16.69 7.11 -3.30
C ASP A 132 15.77 8.23 -2.76
N THR A 133 16.35 9.28 -2.20
CA THR A 133 15.62 10.33 -1.47
C THR A 133 14.52 11.00 -2.31
N GLU A 134 14.75 11.24 -3.61
CA GLU A 134 13.76 11.87 -4.48
C GLU A 134 12.63 10.92 -4.83
N SER A 135 12.95 9.67 -5.19
CA SER A 135 11.97 8.63 -5.43
C SER A 135 11.12 8.37 -4.19
N GLU A 136 11.73 8.37 -2.99
CA GLU A 136 11.01 8.21 -1.73
C GLU A 136 10.00 9.34 -1.51
N ARG A 137 10.39 10.60 -1.73
CA ARG A 137 9.49 11.76 -1.61
C ARG A 137 8.30 11.65 -2.56
N LEU A 138 8.53 11.32 -3.83
CA LEU A 138 7.47 11.19 -4.83
C LEU A 138 6.51 10.03 -4.52
N VAL A 139 7.02 8.91 -4.02
CA VAL A 139 6.22 7.77 -3.58
C VAL A 139 5.40 8.14 -2.35
N GLN A 140 6.00 8.82 -1.36
CA GLN A 140 5.30 9.26 -0.15
C GLN A 140 4.15 10.21 -0.46
N GLU A 141 4.36 11.21 -1.32
CA GLU A 141 3.31 12.13 -1.77
C GLU A 141 2.15 11.39 -2.46
N ALA A 142 2.46 10.39 -3.31
CA ALA A 142 1.46 9.58 -3.98
C ALA A 142 0.65 8.72 -2.99
N LEU A 143 1.32 8.12 -1.98
CA LEU A 143 0.67 7.37 -0.91
C LEU A 143 -0.25 8.26 -0.07
N GLU A 144 0.19 9.46 0.31
CA GLU A 144 -0.64 10.40 1.08
C GLU A 144 -1.91 10.80 0.33
N ARG A 145 -1.81 11.03 -0.99
CA ARG A 145 -2.99 11.28 -1.83
C ARG A 145 -3.92 10.07 -1.89
N LEU A 146 -3.35 8.87 -2.00
CA LEU A 146 -4.10 7.62 -2.04
C LEU A 146 -4.84 7.35 -0.73
N MET A 147 -4.25 7.67 0.43
CA MET A 147 -4.81 7.39 1.76
C MET A 147 -5.97 8.31 2.17
N LYS A 148 -6.02 9.55 1.69
CA LYS A 148 -6.89 10.63 2.20
C LYS A 148 -8.37 10.30 2.39
N THR A 149 -8.93 9.37 1.63
CA THR A 149 -10.37 9.09 1.62
C THR A 149 -10.70 7.63 1.87
N ARG A 150 -9.77 6.88 2.48
CA ARG A 150 -9.89 5.43 2.61
C ARG A 150 -9.50 4.97 4.00
N THR A 151 -10.07 3.83 4.42
CA THR A 151 -9.55 3.11 5.57
C THR A 151 -8.22 2.47 5.19
N THR A 152 -7.14 2.91 5.82
CA THR A 152 -5.79 2.44 5.49
C THR A 152 -5.18 1.68 6.64
N ILE A 153 -4.65 0.49 6.35
CA ILE A 153 -3.84 -0.31 7.28
C ILE A 153 -2.42 -0.33 6.73
N ALA A 154 -1.50 0.31 7.44
CA ALA A 154 -0.10 0.37 7.04
C ALA A 154 0.77 -0.52 7.93
N ILE A 155 1.56 -1.40 7.32
CA ILE A 155 2.68 -2.07 7.97
C ILE A 155 3.89 -1.17 7.80
N ALA A 156 4.39 -0.61 8.89
CA ALA A 156 5.47 0.35 8.84
C ALA A 156 6.76 -0.23 9.40
N HIS A 157 7.81 -0.10 8.61
CA HIS A 157 9.19 -0.26 9.04
C HIS A 157 9.85 1.10 9.35
N ARG A 158 9.28 2.20 8.83
CA ARG A 158 9.67 3.58 9.15
C ARG A 158 8.53 4.28 9.88
N LEU A 159 8.82 4.78 11.08
CA LEU A 159 7.82 5.45 11.91
C LEU A 159 7.31 6.74 11.28
N SER A 160 8.10 7.39 10.43
CA SER A 160 7.68 8.57 9.67
C SER A 160 6.40 8.33 8.85
N THR A 161 6.20 7.12 8.36
CA THR A 161 5.05 6.74 7.52
C THR A 161 3.74 6.70 8.33
N ILE A 162 3.81 6.35 9.63
CA ILE A 162 2.63 6.16 10.48
C ILE A 162 2.46 7.22 11.56
N LYS A 163 3.33 8.24 11.58
CA LYS A 163 3.30 9.29 12.59
C LYS A 163 1.96 10.02 12.70
N ASN A 164 1.27 10.17 11.56
CA ASN A 164 -0.02 10.82 11.43
C ASN A 164 -1.20 9.83 11.40
N ALA A 165 -0.99 8.56 11.75
CA ALA A 165 -2.06 7.58 11.81
C ALA A 165 -3.05 7.91 12.94
N ASP A 166 -4.33 7.65 12.72
CA ASP A 166 -5.38 7.81 13.72
C ASP A 166 -5.15 6.87 14.92
N GLU A 167 -4.59 5.70 14.66
CA GLU A 167 -4.23 4.70 15.64
C GLU A 167 -2.99 3.92 15.21
N ILE A 168 -2.08 3.69 16.13
CA ILE A 168 -0.88 2.87 15.97
C ILE A 168 -1.01 1.68 16.93
N CYS A 169 -0.82 0.46 16.40
CA CYS A 169 -0.76 -0.77 17.17
C CYS A 169 0.66 -1.33 17.16
N VAL A 170 1.26 -1.50 18.31
CA VAL A 170 2.58 -2.12 18.47
C VAL A 170 2.40 -3.61 18.74
N LEU A 171 2.98 -4.44 17.87
CA LEU A 171 2.94 -5.89 18.00
C LEU A 171 4.27 -6.40 18.59
N TYR A 172 4.17 -7.24 19.61
CA TYR A 172 5.28 -7.96 20.19
C TYR A 172 4.86 -9.40 20.49
N GLU A 173 5.64 -10.39 20.06
CA GLU A 173 5.37 -11.84 20.22
C GLU A 173 3.96 -12.28 19.79
N GLY A 174 3.37 -11.60 18.81
CA GLY A 174 2.04 -11.92 18.28
C GLY A 174 0.88 -11.25 19.01
N GLU A 175 1.14 -10.41 20.01
CA GLU A 175 0.14 -9.65 20.75
C GLU A 175 0.26 -8.14 20.47
N ILE A 176 -0.86 -7.40 20.59
CA ILE A 176 -0.84 -5.95 20.60
C ILE A 176 -0.52 -5.52 22.02
N VAL A 177 0.72 -5.03 22.23
CA VAL A 177 1.21 -4.62 23.55
C VAL A 177 1.00 -3.14 23.86
N GLU A 178 0.90 -2.31 22.81
CA GLU A 178 0.60 -0.88 22.93
C GLU A 178 -0.34 -0.45 21.80
N ARG A 179 -1.22 0.50 22.11
CA ARG A 179 -2.19 1.05 21.18
C ARG A 179 -2.47 2.52 21.51
N GLY A 180 -2.45 3.39 20.52
CA GLY A 180 -2.71 4.82 20.69
C GLY A 180 -2.15 5.65 19.53
N LYS A 181 -2.17 6.97 19.68
CA LYS A 181 -1.56 7.93 18.76
C LYS A 181 -0.06 8.09 19.03
N HIS A 182 0.66 8.65 18.07
CA HIS A 182 2.10 8.87 18.14
C HIS A 182 2.55 9.51 19.47
N GLU A 183 1.97 10.65 19.85
CA GLU A 183 2.35 11.37 21.05
C GLU A 183 2.01 10.60 22.35
N GLU A 184 0.88 9.90 22.35
CA GLU A 184 0.45 9.07 23.48
C GLU A 184 1.44 7.93 23.72
N LEU A 185 1.84 7.25 22.65
CA LEU A 185 2.77 6.12 22.71
C LEU A 185 4.19 6.58 23.07
N LEU A 186 4.62 7.77 22.65
CA LEU A 186 5.89 8.35 23.11
C LEU A 186 5.89 8.62 24.62
N ALA A 187 4.76 9.11 25.15
CA ALA A 187 4.62 9.41 26.58
C ALA A 187 4.63 8.15 27.47
N LEU A 188 4.19 6.99 26.92
CA LEU A 188 4.21 5.72 27.65
C LEU A 188 5.62 5.19 27.95
N ASN A 189 6.67 5.69 27.24
CA ASN A 189 8.05 5.21 27.37
C ASN A 189 8.22 3.68 27.18
N GLY A 190 7.34 3.05 26.38
CA GLY A 190 7.29 1.62 26.15
C GLY A 190 8.03 1.16 24.89
N TYR A 191 7.49 0.15 24.23
CA TYR A 191 8.06 -0.43 23.00
C TYR A 191 8.11 0.57 21.86
N TYR A 192 7.02 1.35 21.65
CA TYR A 192 6.96 2.36 20.60
C TYR A 192 8.07 3.41 20.74
N LYS A 193 8.26 3.92 21.95
CA LYS A 193 9.29 4.92 22.23
C LYS A 193 10.68 4.39 21.93
N ARG A 194 10.98 3.13 22.32
CA ARG A 194 12.28 2.48 22.01
C ARG A 194 12.51 2.36 20.51
N LEU A 195 11.47 1.95 19.74
CA LEU A 195 11.55 1.88 18.28
C LEU A 195 11.78 3.26 17.65
N ASN A 196 11.11 4.30 18.18
CA ASN A 196 11.28 5.68 17.72
C ASN A 196 12.71 6.18 17.95
N ASP A 197 13.26 5.95 19.14
CA ASP A 197 14.60 6.38 19.48
C ASP A 197 15.68 5.67 18.64
N MET A 198 15.49 4.38 18.31
CA MET A 198 16.39 3.64 17.42
C MET A 198 16.36 4.12 15.98
N GLN A 199 15.26 4.71 15.49
CA GLN A 199 15.15 5.24 14.13
C GLN A 199 15.54 6.72 14.02
N SER A 200 15.74 7.41 15.14
CA SER A 200 16.13 8.82 15.21
C SER A 200 17.65 9.00 15.30
N LEU A 201 18.42 7.91 15.38
CA LEU A 201 19.89 7.84 15.33
C LEU A 201 20.39 7.63 13.91
#